data_88bf5b7800eed6e18ee929cef4220f3e
#
_entry.id   88bf5b7800eed6e18ee929cef4220f3e
#
_cell.length_a   1.000
_cell.length_b   1.000
_cell.length_c   1.000
_cell.angle_alpha   90.00
_cell.angle_beta   90.00
_cell.angle_gamma   90.00
#
_symmetry.space_group_name_H-M   'P 1'
#
loop_
_entity.id
_entity.type
_entity.pdbx_description
1 polymer ?
#
loop_
_entity_poly.entity_id
_entity_poly.type
_entity_poly.pdbx_seq_one_letter_code
_entity_poly.pdbx_strand_id
1 'polypeptide(L)'
;LRSRNDDELYAGALLLGANMWCRNEGIVFIGAACAILLIDCIRRKSYRKGLYFTGLSLLPAIIWFIYMKIGGLYTEGMAITRLFWDGEKAGLIVNGFWALFTNPIYYGWTFSVFAIFILGNSWFMIKRKDNLALLGMIVLSIVFYGLVVYHVDYVWDSIQNVLAYSAKRFFFCFVPMCWYFAATTQIARKGSEYIERFLSLK
;
A
#
# COMPACT_ATOMS: atom_id res chain seq x y z
N LEU A 1 -12.37 -0.47 6.90
CA LEU A 1 -13.18 0.73 7.19
C LEU A 1 -14.69 0.45 7.23
N ARG A 2 -15.11 -0.77 6.90
CA ARG A 2 -16.47 -1.27 7.09
C ARG A 2 -16.65 -1.98 8.45
N SER A 3 -15.62 -2.02 9.30
CA SER A 3 -15.76 -2.62 10.62
C SER A 3 -16.85 -1.87 11.41
N ARG A 4 -17.85 -2.63 11.88
CA ARG A 4 -18.86 -2.13 12.82
C ARG A 4 -18.28 -1.98 14.22
N ASN A 5 -17.11 -2.55 14.44
CA ASN A 5 -16.44 -2.58 15.74
C ASN A 5 -15.26 -1.60 15.74
N ASP A 6 -15.30 -0.61 16.61
CA ASP A 6 -14.26 0.40 16.75
C ASP A 6 -12.94 -0.24 17.25
N ASP A 7 -13.02 -1.34 18.00
CA ASP A 7 -11.84 -2.05 18.51
C ASP A 7 -10.99 -2.66 17.38
N GLU A 8 -11.64 -3.21 16.34
CA GLU A 8 -10.92 -3.73 15.16
C GLU A 8 -10.21 -2.60 14.39
N LEU A 9 -10.85 -1.42 14.32
CA LEU A 9 -10.25 -0.26 13.67
C LEU A 9 -9.00 0.20 14.41
N TYR A 10 -9.07 0.25 15.75
CA TYR A 10 -7.95 0.69 16.59
C TYR A 10 -6.83 -0.35 16.63
N ALA A 11 -7.16 -1.64 16.72
CA ALA A 11 -6.18 -2.70 16.60
C ALA A 11 -5.46 -2.66 15.24
N GLY A 12 -6.21 -2.46 14.15
CA GLY A 12 -5.65 -2.28 12.81
C GLY A 12 -4.72 -1.08 12.71
N ALA A 13 -5.04 0.04 13.38
CA ALA A 13 -4.19 1.23 13.42
C ALA A 13 -2.86 0.96 14.13
N LEU A 14 -2.88 0.28 15.28
CA LEU A 14 -1.67 -0.09 16.01
C LEU A 14 -0.78 -1.05 15.21
N LEU A 15 -1.37 -2.07 14.60
CA LEU A 15 -0.65 -3.03 13.76
C LEU A 15 -0.02 -2.35 12.54
N LEU A 16 -0.74 -1.41 11.93
CA LEU A 16 -0.23 -0.62 10.82
C LEU A 16 0.97 0.24 11.26
N GLY A 17 0.88 0.87 12.43
CA GLY A 17 1.99 1.64 13.01
C GLY A 17 3.20 0.77 13.36
N ALA A 18 2.96 -0.42 13.93
CA ALA A 18 4.01 -1.38 14.28
C ALA A 18 4.78 -1.91 13.04
N ASN A 19 4.22 -1.81 11.85
CA ASN A 19 4.91 -2.15 10.60
C ASN A 19 6.21 -1.33 10.40
N MET A 20 6.28 -0.12 10.98
CA MET A 20 7.52 0.69 11.01
C MET A 20 8.69 0.01 11.73
N TRP A 21 8.42 -0.88 12.68
CA TRP A 21 9.45 -1.61 13.41
C TRP A 21 10.09 -2.71 12.55
N CYS A 22 9.37 -3.17 11.54
CA CYS A 22 9.87 -4.16 10.60
C CYS A 22 10.64 -3.49 9.45
N ARG A 23 10.13 -2.35 8.96
CA ARG A 23 10.70 -1.63 7.82
C ARG A 23 10.32 -0.14 7.84
N ASN A 24 11.30 0.72 7.55
CA ASN A 24 11.08 2.16 7.49
C ASN A 24 10.03 2.56 6.43
N GLU A 25 9.87 1.77 5.36
CA GLU A 25 8.84 1.98 4.34
C GLU A 25 7.41 1.79 4.88
N GLY A 26 7.24 1.28 6.10
CA GLY A 26 5.96 1.21 6.80
C GLY A 26 5.22 2.55 6.87
N ILE A 27 5.96 3.68 6.91
CA ILE A 27 5.40 5.03 6.88
C ILE A 27 4.53 5.29 5.64
N VAL A 28 4.86 4.68 4.51
CA VAL A 28 4.11 4.79 3.26
C VAL A 28 2.70 4.22 3.41
N PHE A 29 2.57 3.06 4.07
CA PHE A 29 1.27 2.45 4.33
C PHE A 29 0.44 3.25 5.34
N ILE A 30 1.08 3.83 6.36
CA ILE A 30 0.42 4.74 7.30
C ILE A 30 -0.12 5.96 6.54
N GLY A 31 0.71 6.58 5.70
CA GLY A 31 0.32 7.74 4.88
C GLY A 31 -0.86 7.43 3.97
N ALA A 32 -0.83 6.30 3.27
CA ALA A 32 -1.91 5.87 2.39
C ALA A 32 -3.22 5.61 3.15
N ALA A 33 -3.16 4.93 4.30
CA ALA A 33 -4.33 4.68 5.14
C ALA A 33 -4.92 5.97 5.70
N CYS A 34 -4.07 6.89 6.20
CA CYS A 34 -4.51 8.19 6.69
C CYS A 34 -5.16 9.03 5.58
N ALA A 35 -4.63 9.02 4.36
CA ALA A 35 -5.21 9.73 3.22
C ALA A 35 -6.62 9.20 2.88
N ILE A 36 -6.80 7.87 2.84
CA ILE A 36 -8.12 7.26 2.58
C ILE A 36 -9.11 7.60 3.70
N LEU A 37 -8.66 7.53 4.95
CA LEU A 37 -9.48 7.88 6.10
C LEU A 37 -9.86 9.35 6.09
N LEU A 38 -8.95 10.24 5.75
CA LEU A 38 -9.21 11.67 5.63
C LEU A 38 -10.34 11.92 4.61
N ILE A 39 -10.27 11.27 3.46
CA ILE A 39 -11.33 11.36 2.44
C ILE A 39 -12.67 10.87 3.01
N ASP A 40 -12.69 9.74 3.73
CA ASP A 40 -13.93 9.22 4.33
C ASP A 40 -14.45 10.12 5.45
N CYS A 41 -13.57 10.68 6.28
CA CYS A 41 -13.92 11.65 7.33
C CYS A 41 -14.54 12.92 6.77
N ILE A 42 -13.96 13.48 5.70
CA ILE A 42 -14.50 14.66 5.03
C ILE A 42 -15.90 14.36 4.47
N ARG A 43 -16.06 13.19 3.82
CA ARG A 43 -17.35 12.79 3.23
C ARG A 43 -18.44 12.55 4.28
N ARG A 44 -18.09 11.99 5.44
CA ARG A 44 -19.03 11.65 6.52
C ARG A 44 -19.17 12.76 7.56
N LYS A 45 -18.37 13.83 7.46
CA LYS A 45 -18.30 14.92 8.46
C LYS A 45 -18.03 14.39 9.90
N SER A 46 -17.28 13.28 10.01
CA SER A 46 -16.95 12.62 11.26
C SER A 46 -15.44 12.46 11.40
N TYR A 47 -14.79 13.41 12.07
CA TYR A 47 -13.34 13.47 12.18
C TYR A 47 -12.78 12.69 13.38
N ARG A 48 -13.61 12.41 14.39
CA ARG A 48 -13.15 11.79 15.65
C ARG A 48 -12.46 10.45 15.43
N LYS A 49 -13.09 9.55 14.67
CA LYS A 49 -12.51 8.21 14.37
C LYS A 49 -11.22 8.30 13.55
N GLY A 50 -11.17 9.23 12.61
CA GLY A 50 -9.98 9.49 11.81
C GLY A 50 -8.81 9.97 12.66
N LEU A 51 -9.04 10.88 13.59
CA LEU A 51 -8.02 11.38 14.51
C LEU A 51 -7.48 10.27 15.43
N TYR A 52 -8.36 9.45 16.01
CA TYR A 52 -7.94 8.32 16.83
C TYR A 52 -7.12 7.30 16.03
N PHE A 53 -7.57 6.94 14.84
CA PHE A 53 -6.83 6.02 13.98
C PHE A 53 -5.43 6.59 13.64
N THR A 54 -5.37 7.84 13.19
CA THR A 54 -4.10 8.49 12.83
C THR A 54 -3.16 8.57 14.04
N GLY A 55 -3.66 8.98 15.20
CA GLY A 55 -2.87 9.02 16.43
C GLY A 55 -2.34 7.66 16.83
N LEU A 56 -3.19 6.61 16.80
CA LEU A 56 -2.79 5.26 17.14
C LEU A 56 -1.81 4.64 16.13
N SER A 57 -1.94 4.94 14.84
CA SER A 57 -1.00 4.44 13.82
C SER A 57 0.34 5.17 13.84
N LEU A 58 0.36 6.46 14.24
CA LEU A 58 1.60 7.22 14.37
C LEU A 58 2.36 6.92 15.67
N LEU A 59 1.67 6.49 16.73
CA LEU A 59 2.30 6.25 18.03
C LEU A 59 3.46 5.24 17.95
N PRO A 60 3.32 4.02 17.40
CA PRO A 60 4.44 3.09 17.24
C PRO A 60 5.54 3.64 16.32
N ALA A 61 5.19 4.41 15.28
CA ALA A 61 6.15 5.04 14.39
C ALA A 61 7.00 6.10 15.13
N ILE A 62 6.37 6.94 15.96
CA ILE A 62 7.07 7.94 16.77
C ILE A 62 8.01 7.25 17.77
N ILE A 63 7.54 6.20 18.46
CA ILE A 63 8.37 5.40 19.38
C ILE A 63 9.59 4.84 18.64
N TRP A 64 9.40 4.31 17.42
CA TRP A 64 10.48 3.80 16.59
C TRP A 64 11.51 4.89 16.24
N PHE A 65 11.06 6.06 15.79
CA PHE A 65 11.96 7.17 15.48
C PHE A 65 12.74 7.67 16.70
N ILE A 66 12.09 7.76 17.86
CA ILE A 66 12.74 8.13 19.11
C ILE A 66 13.81 7.10 19.47
N TYR A 67 13.48 5.81 19.40
CA TYR A 67 14.41 4.72 19.67
C TYR A 67 15.63 4.77 18.73
N MET A 68 15.42 4.93 17.44
CA MET A 68 16.49 5.04 16.44
C MET A 68 17.40 6.25 16.72
N LYS A 69 16.81 7.38 17.11
CA LYS A 69 17.56 8.60 17.42
C LYS A 69 18.40 8.48 18.68
N ILE A 70 17.81 7.95 19.76
CA ILE A 70 18.51 7.76 21.06
C ILE A 70 19.61 6.70 20.92
N GLY A 71 19.36 5.63 20.18
CA GLY A 71 20.32 4.55 19.93
C GLY A 71 21.46 4.91 18.97
N GLY A 72 21.48 6.12 18.40
CA GLY A 72 22.48 6.51 17.39
C GLY A 72 22.42 5.66 16.10
N LEU A 73 21.30 4.97 15.89
CA LEU A 73 21.09 4.06 14.74
C LEU A 73 20.64 4.80 13.48
N TYR A 74 20.56 6.12 13.56
CA TYR A 74 20.24 6.96 12.41
C TYR A 74 21.47 7.00 11.49
N THR A 75 21.37 6.34 10.35
CA THR A 75 22.40 6.43 9.32
C THR A 75 22.35 7.82 8.69
N GLU A 76 23.43 8.59 8.84
CA GLU A 76 23.60 9.94 8.28
C GLU A 76 23.63 9.96 6.73
N GLY A 77 23.14 8.94 6.06
CA GLY A 77 23.22 8.78 4.61
C GLY A 77 21.95 9.07 3.83
N MET A 78 20.86 9.48 4.49
CA MET A 78 19.63 9.86 3.78
C MET A 78 19.54 11.38 3.70
N ALA A 79 20.07 11.97 2.65
CA ALA A 79 19.82 13.37 2.34
C ALA A 79 18.49 13.48 1.57
N ILE A 80 17.53 14.22 2.09
CA ILE A 80 16.37 14.67 1.30
C ILE A 80 16.89 15.73 0.36
N THR A 81 17.03 15.41 -0.92
CA THR A 81 17.91 16.25 -1.73
C THR A 81 17.24 17.04 -2.80
N ARG A 82 16.05 16.89 -3.27
CA ARG A 82 15.60 17.76 -4.38
C ARG A 82 14.13 18.08 -4.38
N LEU A 83 13.81 19.37 -4.26
CA LEU A 83 12.52 19.97 -4.62
C LEU A 83 12.40 20.22 -6.14
N PHE A 84 13.47 20.02 -6.93
CA PHE A 84 13.48 20.26 -8.36
C PHE A 84 13.11 18.99 -9.12
N TRP A 85 12.32 19.17 -10.19
CA TRP A 85 11.92 18.09 -11.07
C TRP A 85 13.13 17.55 -11.87
N ASP A 86 13.36 16.25 -11.73
CA ASP A 86 14.34 15.48 -12.47
C ASP A 86 13.60 14.42 -13.30
N GLY A 87 13.43 14.68 -14.59
CA GLY A 87 12.68 13.81 -15.51
C GLY A 87 13.38 12.47 -15.75
N GLU A 88 14.71 12.43 -15.72
CA GLU A 88 15.48 11.21 -15.93
C GLU A 88 15.28 10.26 -14.74
N LYS A 89 15.43 10.79 -13.51
CA LYS A 89 15.17 10.01 -12.28
C LYS A 89 13.73 9.50 -12.22
N ALA A 90 12.75 10.35 -12.54
CA ALA A 90 11.36 9.96 -12.60
C ALA A 90 11.12 8.83 -13.62
N GLY A 91 11.72 8.94 -14.81
CA GLY A 91 11.67 7.91 -15.86
C GLY A 91 12.24 6.57 -15.39
N LEU A 92 13.38 6.57 -14.70
CA LEU A 92 13.98 5.36 -14.12
C LEU A 92 13.05 4.68 -13.10
N ILE A 93 12.41 5.47 -12.22
CA ILE A 93 11.47 4.94 -11.23
C ILE A 93 10.25 4.30 -11.92
N VAL A 94 9.64 5.00 -12.86
CA VAL A 94 8.45 4.51 -13.58
C VAL A 94 8.79 3.23 -14.34
N ASN A 95 9.91 3.21 -15.07
CA ASN A 95 10.35 2.04 -15.81
C ASN A 95 10.69 0.86 -14.89
N GLY A 96 11.33 1.12 -13.75
CA GLY A 96 11.63 0.10 -12.74
C GLY A 96 10.35 -0.50 -12.14
N PHE A 97 9.37 0.33 -11.79
CA PHE A 97 8.07 -0.14 -11.30
C PHE A 97 7.31 -0.93 -12.38
N TRP A 98 7.31 -0.43 -13.60
CA TRP A 98 6.70 -1.14 -14.74
C TRP A 98 7.29 -2.52 -14.92
N ALA A 99 8.62 -2.64 -14.89
CA ALA A 99 9.31 -3.92 -14.97
C ALA A 99 8.90 -4.87 -13.82
N LEU A 100 8.76 -4.35 -12.59
CA LEU A 100 8.31 -5.15 -11.45
C LEU A 100 6.86 -5.65 -11.60
N PHE A 101 5.98 -4.86 -12.21
CA PHE A 101 4.59 -5.24 -12.43
C PHE A 101 4.41 -6.24 -13.57
N THR A 102 5.17 -6.09 -14.65
CA THR A 102 4.93 -6.83 -15.89
C THR A 102 5.79 -8.09 -16.04
N ASN A 103 6.97 -8.13 -15.39
CA ASN A 103 7.86 -9.28 -15.51
C ASN A 103 7.48 -10.38 -14.50
N PRO A 104 6.98 -11.53 -14.98
CA PRO A 104 6.52 -12.63 -14.12
C PRO A 104 7.63 -13.29 -13.28
N ILE A 105 8.90 -13.03 -13.58
CA ILE A 105 10.05 -13.56 -12.80
C ILE A 105 9.99 -13.07 -11.34
N TYR A 106 9.45 -11.88 -11.08
CA TYR A 106 9.44 -11.30 -9.73
C TYR A 106 8.29 -11.81 -8.85
N TYR A 107 7.06 -11.77 -9.37
CA TYR A 107 5.84 -12.08 -8.59
C TYR A 107 4.89 -13.01 -9.33
N GLY A 108 5.39 -13.75 -10.34
CA GLY A 108 4.53 -14.53 -11.22
C GLY A 108 3.52 -13.65 -11.94
N TRP A 109 2.34 -14.16 -12.12
CA TRP A 109 1.23 -13.48 -12.81
C TRP A 109 0.36 -12.63 -11.87
N THR A 110 0.77 -12.41 -10.60
CA THR A 110 -0.06 -11.76 -9.57
C THR A 110 -0.61 -10.41 -10.02
N PHE A 111 0.24 -9.51 -10.52
CA PHE A 111 -0.21 -8.19 -10.93
C PHE A 111 -1.03 -8.20 -12.22
N SER A 112 -0.75 -9.12 -13.14
CA SER A 112 -1.57 -9.31 -14.36
C SER A 112 -2.97 -9.80 -14.00
N VAL A 113 -3.07 -10.79 -13.12
CA VAL A 113 -4.36 -11.29 -12.60
C VAL A 113 -5.09 -10.17 -11.85
N PHE A 114 -4.40 -9.42 -11.02
CA PHE A 114 -4.95 -8.28 -10.30
C PHE A 114 -5.53 -7.24 -11.27
N ALA A 115 -4.80 -6.89 -12.34
CA ALA A 115 -5.30 -5.96 -13.36
C ALA A 115 -6.57 -6.49 -14.06
N ILE A 116 -6.63 -7.77 -14.39
CA ILE A 116 -7.82 -8.40 -14.96
C ILE A 116 -9.01 -8.28 -14.01
N PHE A 117 -8.82 -8.54 -12.71
CA PHE A 117 -9.87 -8.40 -11.71
C PHE A 117 -10.31 -6.94 -11.50
N ILE A 118 -9.40 -5.96 -11.58
CA ILE A 118 -9.75 -4.53 -11.57
C ILE A 118 -10.65 -4.20 -12.76
N LEU A 119 -10.23 -4.57 -13.96
CA LEU A 119 -10.97 -4.27 -15.19
C LEU A 119 -12.35 -4.93 -15.18
N GLY A 120 -12.41 -6.21 -14.87
CA GLY A 120 -13.68 -6.95 -14.83
C GLY A 120 -14.63 -6.48 -13.72
N ASN A 121 -14.07 -6.02 -12.57
CA ASN A 121 -14.87 -5.55 -11.44
C ASN A 121 -15.13 -4.03 -11.47
N SER A 122 -14.61 -3.30 -12.45
CA SER A 122 -14.66 -1.83 -12.52
C SER A 122 -16.07 -1.26 -12.38
N TRP A 123 -17.04 -1.88 -13.05
CA TRP A 123 -18.45 -1.50 -12.96
C TRP A 123 -19.03 -1.60 -11.53
N PHE A 124 -18.71 -2.68 -10.82
CA PHE A 124 -19.16 -2.89 -9.45
C PHE A 124 -18.46 -1.95 -8.47
N MET A 125 -17.18 -1.67 -8.69
CA MET A 125 -16.41 -0.71 -7.89
C MET A 125 -17.00 0.71 -7.99
N ILE A 126 -17.36 1.15 -9.20
CA ILE A 126 -17.94 2.47 -9.43
C ILE A 126 -19.34 2.57 -8.81
N LYS A 127 -20.22 1.58 -9.06
CA LYS A 127 -21.60 1.62 -8.59
C LYS A 127 -21.76 1.35 -7.09
N ARG A 128 -21.08 0.31 -6.57
CA ARG A 128 -21.25 -0.18 -5.18
C ARG A 128 -20.15 0.27 -4.25
N LYS A 129 -19.08 0.88 -4.78
CA LYS A 129 -17.85 1.24 -4.05
C LYS A 129 -17.21 0.06 -3.34
N ASP A 130 -17.45 -1.16 -3.84
CA ASP A 130 -16.87 -2.37 -3.29
C ASP A 130 -15.36 -2.40 -3.62
N ASN A 131 -14.55 -2.73 -2.61
CA ASN A 131 -13.10 -2.81 -2.69
C ASN A 131 -12.36 -1.53 -3.13
N LEU A 132 -13.06 -0.41 -3.30
CA LEU A 132 -12.44 0.86 -3.72
C LEU A 132 -11.40 1.36 -2.69
N ALA A 133 -11.67 1.18 -1.40
CA ALA A 133 -10.72 1.55 -0.35
C ALA A 133 -9.44 0.70 -0.38
N LEU A 134 -9.57 -0.61 -0.64
CA LEU A 134 -8.42 -1.50 -0.77
C LEU A 134 -7.59 -1.17 -2.02
N LEU A 135 -8.25 -0.94 -3.15
CA LEU A 135 -7.57 -0.49 -4.36
C LEU A 135 -6.87 0.85 -4.12
N GLY A 136 -7.56 1.81 -3.48
CA GLY A 136 -6.97 3.09 -3.09
C GLY A 136 -5.75 2.93 -2.20
N MET A 137 -5.78 2.00 -1.23
CA MET A 137 -4.65 1.70 -0.36
C MET A 137 -3.44 1.20 -1.16
N ILE A 138 -3.64 0.27 -2.09
CA ILE A 138 -2.57 -0.26 -2.95
C ILE A 138 -1.98 0.87 -3.81
N VAL A 139 -2.84 1.60 -4.54
CA VAL A 139 -2.40 2.66 -5.47
C VAL A 139 -1.69 3.79 -4.74
N LEU A 140 -2.27 4.31 -3.65
CA LEU A 140 -1.66 5.40 -2.88
C LEU A 140 -0.33 4.98 -2.24
N SER A 141 -0.22 3.74 -1.76
CA SER A 141 1.05 3.24 -1.21
C SER A 141 2.13 3.18 -2.29
N ILE A 142 1.79 2.76 -3.51
CA ILE A 142 2.74 2.73 -4.64
C ILE A 142 3.18 4.15 -5.00
N VAL A 143 2.22 5.09 -5.10
CA VAL A 143 2.53 6.50 -5.40
C VAL A 143 3.39 7.12 -4.30
N PHE A 144 3.06 6.94 -3.03
CA PHE A 144 3.84 7.49 -1.92
C PHE A 144 5.24 6.86 -1.86
N TYR A 145 5.37 5.57 -2.12
CA TYR A 145 6.68 4.94 -2.23
C TYR A 145 7.50 5.51 -3.38
N GLY A 146 6.88 5.72 -4.54
CA GLY A 146 7.53 6.38 -5.67
C GLY A 146 8.01 7.79 -5.33
N LEU A 147 7.20 8.57 -4.60
CA LEU A 147 7.59 9.90 -4.11
C LEU A 147 8.76 9.83 -3.12
N VAL A 148 8.75 8.86 -2.20
CA VAL A 148 9.87 8.65 -1.27
C VAL A 148 11.14 8.33 -2.02
N VAL A 149 11.12 7.37 -2.95
CA VAL A 149 12.29 6.99 -3.76
C VAL A 149 12.76 8.14 -4.64
N TYR A 150 11.83 9.00 -5.10
CA TYR A 150 12.16 10.18 -5.89
C TYR A 150 12.91 11.25 -5.07
N HIS A 151 12.42 11.53 -3.84
CA HIS A 151 12.98 12.60 -3.00
C HIS A 151 14.19 12.18 -2.17
N VAL A 152 14.40 10.87 -1.98
CA VAL A 152 15.53 10.36 -1.21
C VAL A 152 16.68 10.00 -2.15
N ASP A 153 17.80 10.70 -2.01
CA ASP A 153 19.05 10.29 -2.64
C ASP A 153 19.86 9.46 -1.64
N TYR A 154 20.14 8.23 -2.03
CA TYR A 154 21.00 7.35 -1.26
C TYR A 154 22.46 7.63 -1.62
N VAL A 155 23.22 8.16 -0.68
CA VAL A 155 24.65 8.47 -0.89
C VAL A 155 25.49 7.22 -1.15
N TRP A 156 25.01 6.08 -0.66
CA TRP A 156 25.75 4.81 -0.67
C TRP A 156 25.25 3.82 -1.74
N ASP A 157 24.19 4.14 -2.49
CA ASP A 157 23.66 3.23 -3.50
C ASP A 157 23.04 3.97 -4.69
N SER A 158 23.08 3.35 -5.86
CA SER A 158 22.45 3.90 -7.06
C SER A 158 20.94 3.66 -7.04
N ILE A 159 20.18 4.53 -7.72
CA ILE A 159 18.73 4.36 -7.83
C ILE A 159 18.34 3.02 -8.48
N GLN A 160 19.16 2.51 -9.41
CA GLN A 160 18.94 1.21 -10.04
C GLN A 160 19.01 0.08 -9.02
N ASN A 161 19.97 0.12 -8.10
CA ASN A 161 20.10 -0.87 -7.04
C ASN A 161 18.96 -0.77 -6.02
N VAL A 162 18.55 0.45 -5.67
CA VAL A 162 17.37 0.67 -4.80
C VAL A 162 16.12 0.06 -5.43
N LEU A 163 15.90 0.27 -6.72
CA LEU A 163 14.79 -0.34 -7.46
C LEU A 163 14.93 -1.86 -7.54
N ALA A 164 16.14 -2.36 -7.75
CA ALA A 164 16.40 -3.80 -7.87
C ALA A 164 16.20 -4.57 -6.56
N TYR A 165 16.44 -3.97 -5.40
CA TYR A 165 16.41 -4.65 -4.11
C TYR A 165 15.29 -4.16 -3.20
N SER A 166 15.25 -2.86 -2.90
CA SER A 166 14.29 -2.29 -1.94
C SER A 166 12.88 -2.30 -2.51
N ALA A 167 12.70 -1.86 -3.76
CA ALA A 167 11.40 -1.83 -4.40
C ALA A 167 10.80 -3.23 -4.54
N LYS A 168 11.59 -4.26 -4.88
CA LYS A 168 11.09 -5.65 -4.92
C LYS A 168 10.49 -6.09 -3.59
N ARG A 169 11.17 -5.82 -2.48
CA ARG A 169 10.66 -6.19 -1.15
C ARG A 169 9.39 -5.40 -0.80
N PHE A 170 9.34 -4.13 -1.18
CA PHE A 170 8.16 -3.30 -0.97
C PHE A 170 6.96 -3.82 -1.77
N PHE A 171 7.15 -4.10 -3.07
CA PHE A 171 6.08 -4.62 -3.93
C PHE A 171 5.61 -6.01 -3.53
N PHE A 172 6.47 -6.83 -2.92
CA PHE A 172 6.07 -8.13 -2.39
C PHE A 172 4.94 -8.03 -1.35
N CYS A 173 4.90 -6.94 -0.57
CA CYS A 173 3.83 -6.71 0.41
C CYS A 173 2.44 -6.59 -0.25
N PHE A 174 2.37 -6.23 -1.54
CA PHE A 174 1.08 -6.12 -2.24
C PHE A 174 0.56 -7.45 -2.77
N VAL A 175 1.42 -8.48 -2.91
CA VAL A 175 1.00 -9.80 -3.40
C VAL A 175 -0.22 -10.34 -2.64
N PRO A 176 -0.20 -10.46 -1.31
CA PRO A 176 -1.38 -10.91 -0.57
C PRO A 176 -2.56 -9.94 -0.68
N MET A 177 -2.31 -8.63 -0.77
CA MET A 177 -3.37 -7.63 -0.93
C MET A 177 -4.07 -7.75 -2.30
N CYS A 178 -3.31 -8.02 -3.37
CA CYS A 178 -3.85 -8.24 -4.70
C CYS A 178 -4.72 -9.51 -4.76
N TRP A 179 -4.28 -10.60 -4.15
CA TRP A 179 -5.05 -11.83 -4.06
C TRP A 179 -6.30 -11.67 -3.19
N TYR A 180 -6.19 -10.98 -2.05
CA TYR A 180 -7.36 -10.64 -1.23
C TYR A 180 -8.36 -9.77 -2.00
N PHE A 181 -7.88 -8.77 -2.75
CA PHE A 181 -8.73 -7.97 -3.62
C PHE A 181 -9.44 -8.88 -4.63
N ALA A 182 -8.71 -9.72 -5.37
CA ALA A 182 -9.28 -10.62 -6.37
C ALA A 182 -10.37 -11.52 -5.76
N ALA A 183 -10.08 -12.16 -4.61
CA ALA A 183 -11.00 -13.06 -3.93
C ALA A 183 -12.28 -12.36 -3.42
N THR A 184 -12.21 -11.09 -3.07
CA THR A 184 -13.36 -10.32 -2.54
C THR A 184 -14.17 -9.60 -3.62
N THR A 185 -13.79 -9.72 -4.92
CA THR A 185 -14.56 -9.13 -6.03
C THR A 185 -15.90 -9.82 -6.24
N GLN A 186 -16.84 -9.08 -6.82
CA GLN A 186 -18.15 -9.65 -7.20
C GLN A 186 -18.03 -10.75 -8.27
N ILE A 187 -17.02 -10.64 -9.14
CA ILE A 187 -16.75 -11.65 -10.16
C ILE A 187 -16.33 -12.97 -9.51
N ALA A 188 -15.39 -12.94 -8.56
CA ALA A 188 -14.95 -14.12 -7.85
C ALA A 188 -16.11 -14.78 -7.09
N ARG A 189 -16.95 -13.98 -6.41
CA ARG A 189 -18.12 -14.47 -5.68
C ARG A 189 -19.13 -15.13 -6.60
N LYS A 190 -19.46 -14.51 -7.74
CA LYS A 190 -20.36 -15.13 -8.72
C LYS A 190 -19.77 -16.41 -9.32
N GLY A 191 -18.47 -16.43 -9.56
CA GLY A 191 -17.76 -17.63 -10.03
C GLY A 191 -17.85 -18.77 -9.01
N SER A 192 -17.65 -18.49 -7.72
CA SER A 192 -17.80 -19.47 -6.64
C SER A 192 -19.23 -20.02 -6.58
N GLU A 193 -20.24 -19.14 -6.58
CA GLU A 193 -21.67 -19.54 -6.59
C GLU A 193 -22.01 -20.43 -7.80
N TYR A 194 -21.43 -20.16 -8.96
CA TYR A 194 -21.63 -20.97 -10.16
C TYR A 194 -21.00 -22.37 -10.01
N ILE A 195 -19.77 -22.43 -9.50
CA ILE A 195 -19.07 -23.70 -9.27
C ILE A 195 -19.81 -24.54 -8.22
N GLU A 196 -20.27 -23.95 -7.13
CA GLU A 196 -21.05 -24.64 -6.09
C GLU A 196 -22.34 -25.24 -6.66
N ARG A 197 -23.07 -24.50 -7.49
CA ARG A 197 -24.27 -25.03 -8.17
C ARG A 197 -23.94 -26.18 -9.11
N PHE A 198 -22.82 -26.08 -9.86
CA PHE A 198 -22.43 -27.18 -10.74
C PHE A 198 -22.04 -28.45 -9.98
N LEU A 199 -21.39 -28.31 -8.84
CA LEU A 199 -21.00 -29.43 -7.99
C LEU A 199 -22.19 -30.04 -7.26
N SER A 200 -23.23 -29.26 -6.93
CA SER A 200 -24.46 -29.75 -6.28
C SER A 200 -25.42 -30.49 -7.22
N LEU A 201 -25.19 -30.40 -8.54
CA LEU A 201 -25.96 -31.11 -9.56
C LEU A 201 -25.36 -32.49 -9.92
N LYS A 202 -24.23 -32.87 -9.32
CA LYS A 202 -23.63 -34.20 -9.40
C LYS A 202 -23.90 -35.01 -8.14
#